data_1dfd026256c82438952e559a399efa86
#
_entry.id   1dfd026256c82438952e559a399efa86
#
_cell.length_a   1.000
_cell.length_b   1.000
_cell.length_c   1.000
_cell.angle_alpha   90.00
_cell.angle_beta   90.00
_cell.angle_gamma   90.00
#
_symmetry.space_group_name_H-M   'P 1'
#
loop_
_entity.id
_entity.type
_entity.pdbx_description
1 polymer ?
#
loop_
_entity_poly.entity_id
_entity_poly.type
_entity_poly.pdbx_seq_one_letter_code
_entity_poly.pdbx_strand_id
1 'polypeptide(L)'
;MSAAHSPTGPQRHSYKPASPDVGTPGPSASEARGSHRSVAPNDAQRQSSHGPPGVRGLVVLAVISCIALLLHVYPAWRLLTSADIMSTGGAVLTGVVAAAVMVLLLVCGQLLKRDLASAIGVTWLGVIFQLFVWTLIGEVLRFALWATDVDEGGRIASAAVLVWTLLVLTYGSWRALARTPIRETDIHIPRLHRDLDGLRIVQVTDTHLSRILGTRWMAARVRQINGIDADIYCHTGDLADGDPKLRLPAAKQLADVRAEHKYFITGNHEYFSDAVYWGEQMTEFGWRFLHNTHEVYQRGEGRLIIAGIDDPTGRSSGIDGHGPRLADALSGVDPDLPVLLLAHQPKQSADAAAHQVDLQLAGHTHGGQMWPFHHIVRADQKYVHGLHAVNERTQIYVSRGTGFWGPPFRIGAPPETAVLTLRAAAAPAN
;
A
#
# COMPACT_ATOMS: atom_id res chain seq x y z
N MET A 1 49.59 -12.25 49.84
CA MET A 1 48.89 -11.71 50.99
C MET A 1 47.69 -10.97 50.45
N SER A 2 46.59 -11.59 50.57
CA SER A 2 45.37 -11.23 51.32
C SER A 2 44.51 -10.21 50.55
N ALA A 3 43.21 -10.30 50.37
CA ALA A 3 42.15 -11.26 50.70
C ALA A 3 40.96 -10.97 49.81
N ALA A 4 40.17 -11.97 49.55
CA ALA A 4 38.91 -11.91 48.80
C ALA A 4 37.82 -11.18 49.59
N HIS A 5 36.94 -10.44 48.89
CA HIS A 5 35.59 -10.14 49.38
C HIS A 5 34.58 -10.32 48.24
N SER A 6 33.72 -11.34 48.40
CA SER A 6 32.47 -11.49 47.65
C SER A 6 31.34 -10.67 48.25
N PRO A 7 30.43 -10.12 47.46
CA PRO A 7 29.11 -9.71 47.98
C PRO A 7 28.02 -10.70 47.55
N THR A 8 27.22 -11.02 48.54
CA THR A 8 26.02 -11.84 48.58
C THR A 8 24.91 -11.36 47.64
N GLY A 9 24.30 -12.30 46.92
CA GLY A 9 23.12 -12.05 46.06
C GLY A 9 21.80 -11.94 46.86
N PRO A 10 20.78 -11.30 46.32
CA PRO A 10 19.48 -11.18 46.97
C PRO A 10 18.60 -12.44 46.75
N GLN A 11 17.91 -12.79 47.84
CA GLN A 11 17.02 -13.93 47.96
C GLN A 11 15.78 -13.83 47.06
N ARG A 12 15.41 -14.92 46.41
CA ARG A 12 14.12 -15.13 45.73
C ARG A 12 13.03 -15.39 46.75
N HIS A 13 12.01 -14.53 46.82
CA HIS A 13 10.73 -14.83 47.45
C HIS A 13 9.83 -15.59 46.50
N SER A 14 9.52 -16.82 46.86
CA SER A 14 8.54 -17.66 46.18
C SER A 14 7.12 -17.28 46.62
N TYR A 15 6.28 -16.84 45.69
CA TYR A 15 4.86 -16.60 45.95
C TYR A 15 4.07 -17.89 45.67
N LYS A 16 3.32 -18.36 46.71
CA LYS A 16 2.46 -19.55 46.68
C LYS A 16 1.01 -19.08 46.59
N PRO A 17 0.22 -19.49 45.57
CA PRO A 17 -1.19 -19.11 45.54
C PRO A 17 -2.03 -19.96 46.50
N ALA A 18 -2.98 -19.31 47.16
CA ALA A 18 -3.96 -19.92 48.08
C ALA A 18 -5.08 -20.62 47.30
N SER A 19 -5.48 -21.80 47.78
CA SER A 19 -6.60 -22.59 47.29
C SER A 19 -7.93 -22.04 47.82
N PRO A 20 -9.02 -22.08 47.04
CA PRO A 20 -10.34 -21.76 47.59
C PRO A 20 -11.02 -22.99 48.19
N ASP A 21 -11.76 -22.72 49.25
CA ASP A 21 -12.50 -23.64 50.12
C ASP A 21 -13.65 -24.36 49.41
N VAL A 22 -13.86 -25.60 49.85
CA VAL A 22 -14.94 -26.53 49.38
C VAL A 22 -16.16 -26.33 50.29
N GLY A 23 -17.26 -25.86 49.71
CA GLY A 23 -18.61 -25.84 50.30
C GLY A 23 -19.50 -26.95 49.73
N THR A 24 -20.06 -27.77 50.56
CA THR A 24 -20.88 -28.94 50.29
C THR A 24 -22.34 -28.66 49.92
N PRO A 25 -23.15 -29.66 49.46
CA PRO A 25 -24.17 -29.48 48.44
C PRO A 25 -25.62 -29.47 48.96
N GLY A 26 -26.53 -28.95 48.17
CA GLY A 26 -28.00 -29.09 48.33
C GLY A 26 -28.69 -29.32 46.99
N PRO A 27 -29.94 -29.81 46.88
CA PRO A 27 -30.28 -30.97 46.06
C PRO A 27 -30.93 -30.69 44.70
N SER A 28 -30.77 -31.70 43.87
CA SER A 28 -31.50 -32.15 42.65
C SER A 28 -32.64 -31.33 42.07
N ALA A 29 -32.53 -31.01 40.77
CA ALA A 29 -33.67 -31.00 39.83
C ALA A 29 -33.21 -31.52 38.45
N SER A 30 -34.02 -32.39 37.93
CA SER A 30 -33.97 -33.29 36.79
C SER A 30 -33.67 -32.69 35.44
N GLU A 31 -32.94 -33.44 34.65
CA GLU A 31 -33.07 -33.74 33.22
C GLU A 31 -33.54 -32.62 32.23
N ALA A 32 -32.56 -32.11 31.47
CA ALA A 32 -32.79 -31.82 30.06
C ALA A 32 -31.49 -32.12 29.28
N ARG A 33 -31.46 -33.28 28.63
CA ARG A 33 -30.42 -33.67 27.66
C ARG A 33 -30.56 -32.77 26.41
N GLY A 34 -29.77 -31.73 26.29
CA GLY A 34 -29.53 -30.98 25.07
C GLY A 34 -28.27 -31.53 24.38
N SER A 35 -28.44 -32.25 23.29
CA SER A 35 -27.37 -32.73 22.43
C SER A 35 -26.60 -31.56 21.81
N HIS A 36 -25.36 -31.34 22.22
CA HIS A 36 -24.43 -30.53 21.44
C HIS A 36 -24.09 -31.25 20.13
N ARG A 37 -24.86 -30.94 19.09
CA ARG A 37 -24.44 -31.20 17.71
C ARG A 37 -23.31 -30.22 17.41
N SER A 38 -22.09 -30.74 17.23
CA SER A 38 -21.00 -30.02 16.54
C SER A 38 -21.47 -29.70 15.13
N VAL A 39 -21.73 -28.43 14.87
CA VAL A 39 -21.97 -27.93 13.51
C VAL A 39 -20.60 -27.89 12.84
N ALA A 40 -20.34 -28.87 11.97
CA ALA A 40 -19.25 -28.80 11.03
C ALA A 40 -19.43 -27.57 10.11
N PRO A 41 -18.37 -26.86 9.72
CA PRO A 41 -18.50 -25.74 8.79
C PRO A 41 -19.08 -26.24 7.47
N ASN A 42 -20.13 -25.60 7.03
CA ASN A 42 -20.85 -25.95 5.80
C ASN A 42 -20.00 -25.52 4.60
N ASP A 43 -19.20 -26.42 4.05
CA ASP A 43 -18.39 -26.21 2.82
C ASP A 43 -19.25 -26.00 1.55
N ALA A 44 -20.56 -26.00 1.68
CA ALA A 44 -21.51 -25.90 0.57
C ALA A 44 -21.83 -24.48 0.11
N GLN A 45 -21.34 -23.41 0.79
CA GLN A 45 -21.66 -22.01 0.41
C GLN A 45 -20.54 -21.24 -0.30
N ARG A 46 -19.43 -21.88 -0.67
CA ARG A 46 -18.37 -21.27 -1.50
C ARG A 46 -18.49 -21.56 -3.00
N GLN A 47 -19.64 -21.90 -3.50
CA GLN A 47 -19.86 -21.84 -4.95
C GLN A 47 -20.39 -20.44 -5.29
N SER A 48 -19.46 -19.49 -5.50
CA SER A 48 -19.77 -18.26 -6.22
C SER A 48 -20.30 -18.65 -7.60
N SER A 49 -21.57 -18.36 -7.83
CA SER A 49 -22.23 -18.48 -9.13
C SER A 49 -21.54 -17.53 -10.11
N HIS A 50 -20.53 -18.01 -10.83
CA HIS A 50 -20.00 -17.33 -12.01
C HIS A 50 -21.00 -17.50 -13.14
N GLY A 51 -22.10 -16.76 -13.09
CA GLY A 51 -22.94 -16.51 -14.26
C GLY A 51 -22.13 -15.75 -15.32
N PRO A 52 -22.53 -15.82 -16.61
CA PRO A 52 -21.88 -15.04 -17.66
C PRO A 52 -21.86 -13.54 -17.24
N PRO A 53 -20.75 -12.81 -17.54
CA PRO A 53 -20.63 -11.40 -17.14
C PRO A 53 -21.82 -10.62 -17.68
N GLY A 54 -22.54 -9.91 -16.80
CA GLY A 54 -23.61 -9.00 -17.22
C GLY A 54 -23.08 -7.91 -18.15
N VAL A 55 -23.96 -7.14 -18.79
CA VAL A 55 -23.61 -6.09 -19.77
C VAL A 55 -22.49 -5.18 -19.26
N ARG A 56 -22.48 -4.83 -17.97
CA ARG A 56 -21.40 -4.05 -17.34
C ARG A 56 -20.04 -4.76 -17.41
N GLY A 57 -19.99 -6.05 -17.14
CA GLY A 57 -18.75 -6.84 -17.23
C GLY A 57 -18.22 -6.93 -18.66
N LEU A 58 -19.11 -7.07 -19.67
CA LEU A 58 -18.73 -7.08 -21.07
C LEU A 58 -18.18 -5.71 -21.52
N VAL A 59 -18.78 -4.61 -21.06
CA VAL A 59 -18.28 -3.25 -21.36
C VAL A 59 -16.89 -3.04 -20.77
N VAL A 60 -16.66 -3.42 -19.51
CA VAL A 60 -15.35 -3.32 -18.86
C VAL A 60 -14.30 -4.15 -19.61
N LEU A 61 -14.63 -5.40 -19.97
CA LEU A 61 -13.73 -6.26 -20.74
C LEU A 61 -13.39 -5.66 -22.11
N ALA A 62 -14.38 -5.12 -22.82
CA ALA A 62 -14.16 -4.45 -24.10
C ALA A 62 -13.24 -3.24 -23.97
N VAL A 63 -13.45 -2.39 -22.96
CA VAL A 63 -12.60 -1.21 -22.70
C VAL A 63 -11.16 -1.64 -22.40
N ILE A 64 -10.96 -2.63 -21.52
CA ILE A 64 -9.61 -3.14 -21.20
C ILE A 64 -8.94 -3.72 -22.45
N SER A 65 -9.68 -4.47 -23.28
CA SER A 65 -9.16 -5.03 -24.54
C SER A 65 -8.76 -3.94 -25.52
N CYS A 66 -9.59 -2.90 -25.68
CA CYS A 66 -9.26 -1.75 -26.54
C CYS A 66 -8.00 -1.02 -26.07
N ILE A 67 -7.86 -0.81 -24.76
CA ILE A 67 -6.65 -0.19 -24.17
C ILE A 67 -5.43 -1.08 -24.44
N ALA A 68 -5.52 -2.38 -24.19
CA ALA A 68 -4.42 -3.31 -24.44
C ALA A 68 -3.99 -3.30 -25.91
N LEU A 69 -4.93 -3.35 -26.84
CA LEU A 69 -4.65 -3.25 -28.28
C LEU A 69 -4.02 -1.90 -28.65
N LEU A 70 -4.56 -0.80 -28.17
CA LEU A 70 -4.01 0.53 -28.43
C LEU A 70 -2.56 0.66 -27.96
N LEU A 71 -2.27 0.21 -26.74
CA LEU A 71 -0.93 0.25 -26.16
C LEU A 71 0.10 -0.55 -26.97
N HIS A 72 -0.29 -1.61 -27.67
CA HIS A 72 0.62 -2.46 -28.42
C HIS A 72 0.63 -2.15 -29.90
N VAL A 73 -0.54 -2.01 -30.52
CA VAL A 73 -0.65 -1.83 -31.97
C VAL A 73 -0.09 -0.48 -32.42
N TYR A 74 -0.36 0.58 -31.66
CA TYR A 74 0.12 1.91 -32.05
C TYR A 74 1.67 2.01 -32.04
N PRO A 75 2.41 1.64 -31.00
CA PRO A 75 3.87 1.65 -31.04
C PRO A 75 4.44 0.70 -32.09
N ALA A 76 3.90 -0.52 -32.22
CA ALA A 76 4.34 -1.48 -33.23
C ALA A 76 4.19 -0.92 -34.62
N TRP A 77 3.02 -0.38 -34.98
CA TRP A 77 2.78 0.24 -36.24
C TRP A 77 3.74 1.41 -36.48
N ARG A 78 3.80 2.37 -35.56
CA ARG A 78 4.59 3.60 -35.77
C ARG A 78 6.09 3.34 -35.85
N LEU A 79 6.61 2.51 -34.97
CA LEU A 79 8.07 2.27 -34.92
C LEU A 79 8.54 1.37 -36.05
N LEU A 80 7.80 0.28 -36.37
CA LEU A 80 8.25 -0.71 -37.33
C LEU A 80 8.06 -0.24 -38.79
N THR A 81 6.96 0.49 -39.09
CA THR A 81 6.74 1.03 -40.42
C THR A 81 7.63 2.24 -40.71
N SER A 82 7.83 3.12 -39.73
CA SER A 82 8.68 4.31 -39.92
C SER A 82 10.17 3.98 -40.00
N ALA A 83 10.57 2.82 -39.48
CA ALA A 83 11.93 2.31 -39.63
C ALA A 83 12.11 1.40 -40.86
N ASP A 84 11.09 1.24 -41.71
CA ASP A 84 11.06 0.36 -42.89
C ASP A 84 11.39 -1.12 -42.58
N ILE A 85 11.06 -1.56 -41.32
CA ILE A 85 11.30 -2.94 -40.90
C ILE A 85 10.19 -3.87 -41.38
N MET A 86 8.93 -3.39 -41.35
CA MET A 86 7.75 -4.18 -41.70
C MET A 86 6.72 -3.37 -42.47
N SER A 87 5.87 -4.08 -43.27
CA SER A 87 4.64 -3.50 -43.80
C SER A 87 3.65 -3.15 -42.67
N THR A 88 2.71 -2.26 -42.94
CA THR A 88 1.65 -1.89 -42.00
C THR A 88 0.90 -3.11 -41.48
N GLY A 89 0.54 -4.07 -42.32
CA GLY A 89 -0.16 -5.29 -41.92
C GLY A 89 0.70 -6.16 -40.96
N GLY A 90 1.99 -6.31 -41.25
CA GLY A 90 2.92 -7.04 -40.40
C GLY A 90 3.10 -6.38 -39.02
N ALA A 91 3.23 -5.05 -38.99
CA ALA A 91 3.38 -4.29 -37.74
C ALA A 91 2.10 -4.35 -36.88
N VAL A 92 0.91 -4.23 -37.48
CA VAL A 92 -0.38 -4.39 -36.78
C VAL A 92 -0.51 -5.79 -36.21
N LEU A 93 -0.21 -6.84 -36.97
CA LEU A 93 -0.26 -8.22 -36.51
C LEU A 93 0.70 -8.44 -35.35
N THR A 94 1.92 -7.90 -35.40
CA THR A 94 2.90 -7.94 -34.31
C THR A 94 2.33 -7.33 -33.03
N GLY A 95 1.70 -6.16 -33.12
CA GLY A 95 1.06 -5.51 -31.98
C GLY A 95 -0.08 -6.33 -31.36
N VAL A 96 -0.94 -6.92 -32.23
CA VAL A 96 -2.06 -7.77 -31.79
C VAL A 96 -1.55 -9.03 -31.07
N VAL A 97 -0.56 -9.71 -31.65
CA VAL A 97 0.06 -10.91 -31.03
C VAL A 97 0.72 -10.56 -29.69
N ALA A 98 1.45 -9.45 -29.63
CA ALA A 98 2.09 -9.00 -28.40
C ALA A 98 1.05 -8.68 -27.28
N ALA A 99 -0.07 -8.03 -27.64
CA ALA A 99 -1.17 -7.78 -26.73
C ALA A 99 -1.77 -9.09 -26.20
N ALA A 100 -2.03 -10.05 -27.09
CA ALA A 100 -2.59 -11.35 -26.73
C ALA A 100 -1.65 -12.13 -25.78
N VAL A 101 -0.35 -12.14 -26.06
CA VAL A 101 0.66 -12.79 -25.20
C VAL A 101 0.70 -12.14 -23.82
N MET A 102 0.69 -10.81 -23.73
CA MET A 102 0.65 -10.11 -22.44
C MET A 102 -0.59 -10.47 -21.63
N VAL A 103 -1.77 -10.42 -22.27
CA VAL A 103 -3.03 -10.78 -21.60
C VAL A 103 -2.99 -12.23 -21.12
N LEU A 104 -2.48 -13.15 -21.95
CA LEU A 104 -2.32 -14.56 -21.56
C LEU A 104 -1.41 -14.71 -20.34
N LEU A 105 -0.29 -14.00 -20.27
CA LEU A 105 0.62 -14.04 -19.11
C LEU A 105 -0.06 -13.52 -17.86
N LEU A 106 -0.83 -12.43 -17.94
CA LEU A 106 -1.56 -11.88 -16.82
C LEU A 106 -2.67 -12.85 -16.35
N VAL A 107 -3.44 -13.39 -17.26
CA VAL A 107 -4.52 -14.35 -16.96
C VAL A 107 -3.95 -15.65 -16.38
N CYS A 108 -2.90 -16.23 -16.98
CA CYS A 108 -2.21 -17.40 -16.45
C CYS A 108 -1.60 -17.14 -15.06
N GLY A 109 -1.03 -15.94 -14.87
CA GLY A 109 -0.50 -15.51 -13.58
C GLY A 109 -1.56 -15.51 -12.48
N GLN A 110 -2.74 -15.00 -12.79
CA GLN A 110 -3.85 -14.92 -11.85
C GLN A 110 -4.55 -16.27 -11.65
N LEU A 111 -5.02 -16.90 -12.73
CA LEU A 111 -5.84 -18.13 -12.64
C LEU A 111 -5.02 -19.33 -12.17
N LEU A 112 -3.78 -19.48 -12.64
CA LEU A 112 -2.91 -20.61 -12.28
C LEU A 112 -2.00 -20.29 -11.09
N LYS A 113 -2.17 -19.14 -10.44
CA LYS A 113 -1.35 -18.67 -9.32
C LYS A 113 0.17 -18.77 -9.63
N ARG A 114 0.56 -18.42 -10.86
CA ARG A 114 1.95 -18.50 -11.34
C ARG A 114 2.64 -17.14 -11.16
N ASP A 115 3.27 -16.94 -10.00
CA ASP A 115 3.99 -15.71 -9.65
C ASP A 115 4.94 -15.19 -10.76
N LEU A 116 5.63 -16.10 -11.44
CA LEU A 116 6.56 -15.71 -12.51
C LEU A 116 5.82 -15.15 -13.73
N ALA A 117 4.72 -15.79 -14.16
CA ALA A 117 3.92 -15.30 -15.27
C ALA A 117 3.29 -13.94 -14.96
N SER A 118 2.78 -13.77 -13.74
CA SER A 118 2.29 -12.49 -13.26
C SER A 118 3.37 -11.41 -13.27
N ALA A 119 4.56 -11.71 -12.72
CA ALA A 119 5.68 -10.76 -12.69
C ALA A 119 6.15 -10.34 -14.10
N ILE A 120 6.20 -11.28 -15.05
CA ILE A 120 6.54 -10.98 -16.45
C ILE A 120 5.45 -10.12 -17.09
N GLY A 121 4.17 -10.50 -16.92
CA GLY A 121 3.03 -9.79 -17.51
C GLY A 121 2.92 -8.35 -17.00
N VAL A 122 3.04 -8.11 -15.69
CA VAL A 122 2.99 -6.75 -15.13
C VAL A 122 4.21 -5.92 -15.52
N THR A 123 5.41 -6.53 -15.60
CA THR A 123 6.61 -5.84 -16.10
C THR A 123 6.43 -5.42 -17.55
N TRP A 124 5.91 -6.32 -18.39
CA TRP A 124 5.58 -6.03 -19.78
C TRP A 124 4.58 -4.87 -19.89
N LEU A 125 3.52 -4.88 -19.06
CA LEU A 125 2.55 -3.78 -19.05
C LEU A 125 3.23 -2.42 -18.78
N GLY A 126 4.16 -2.36 -17.87
CA GLY A 126 4.93 -1.13 -17.62
C GLY A 126 5.82 -0.72 -18.81
N VAL A 127 6.47 -1.69 -19.45
CA VAL A 127 7.31 -1.46 -20.64
C VAL A 127 6.46 -0.90 -21.78
N ILE A 128 5.36 -1.57 -22.11
CA ILE A 128 4.52 -1.16 -23.25
C ILE A 128 3.81 0.18 -22.98
N PHE A 129 3.41 0.45 -21.74
CA PHE A 129 2.87 1.76 -21.37
C PHE A 129 3.88 2.88 -21.62
N GLN A 130 5.13 2.72 -21.18
CA GLN A 130 6.18 3.72 -21.43
C GLN A 130 6.52 3.82 -22.92
N LEU A 131 6.61 2.71 -23.63
CA LEU A 131 6.85 2.71 -25.07
C LEU A 131 5.73 3.46 -25.82
N PHE A 132 4.48 3.26 -25.43
CA PHE A 132 3.34 3.99 -26.00
C PHE A 132 3.45 5.50 -25.77
N VAL A 133 3.72 5.91 -24.52
CA VAL A 133 3.87 7.33 -24.15
C VAL A 133 4.99 7.99 -24.94
N TRP A 134 6.18 7.36 -24.98
CA TRP A 134 7.33 7.93 -25.69
C TRP A 134 7.19 7.85 -27.21
N THR A 135 6.45 6.87 -27.75
CA THR A 135 6.11 6.84 -29.18
C THR A 135 5.21 8.03 -29.52
N LEU A 136 4.21 8.32 -28.67
CA LEU A 136 3.31 9.46 -28.87
C LEU A 136 4.07 10.80 -28.84
N ILE A 137 4.97 10.97 -27.87
CA ILE A 137 5.83 12.17 -27.79
C ILE A 137 6.81 12.22 -28.97
N GLY A 138 7.30 11.07 -29.41
CA GLY A 138 8.20 10.94 -30.56
C GLY A 138 7.59 11.40 -31.88
N GLU A 139 6.26 11.54 -31.98
CA GLU A 139 5.63 12.13 -33.18
C GLU A 139 6.07 13.59 -33.38
N VAL A 140 6.35 14.32 -32.31
CA VAL A 140 6.88 15.70 -32.41
C VAL A 140 8.27 15.69 -33.07
N LEU A 141 9.14 14.79 -32.66
CA LEU A 141 10.46 14.63 -33.29
C LEU A 141 10.33 14.19 -34.75
N ARG A 142 9.44 13.24 -35.03
CA ARG A 142 9.18 12.77 -36.41
C ARG A 142 8.69 13.89 -37.33
N PHE A 143 7.76 14.71 -36.83
CA PHE A 143 7.27 15.87 -37.55
C PHE A 143 8.37 16.89 -37.80
N ALA A 144 9.23 17.17 -36.80
CA ALA A 144 10.34 18.10 -36.96
C ALA A 144 11.36 17.63 -37.99
N LEU A 145 11.73 16.34 -38.01
CA LEU A 145 12.64 15.74 -38.98
C LEU A 145 12.05 15.74 -40.39
N TRP A 146 10.74 15.49 -40.50
CA TRP A 146 10.02 15.60 -41.79
C TRP A 146 9.98 17.05 -42.29
N ALA A 147 9.67 18.03 -41.42
CA ALA A 147 9.57 19.43 -41.78
C ALA A 147 10.93 20.07 -42.18
N THR A 148 12.03 19.47 -41.75
CA THR A 148 13.40 19.88 -42.09
C THR A 148 14.04 19.00 -43.20
N ASP A 149 13.23 18.15 -43.85
CA ASP A 149 13.63 17.29 -44.96
C ASP A 149 14.87 16.39 -44.67
N VAL A 150 14.92 15.88 -43.43
CA VAL A 150 16.00 14.99 -43.00
C VAL A 150 15.79 13.59 -43.56
N ASP A 151 16.75 13.13 -44.35
CA ASP A 151 16.77 11.75 -44.87
C ASP A 151 16.66 10.74 -43.73
N GLU A 152 15.87 9.68 -43.90
CA GLU A 152 15.63 8.64 -42.92
C GLU A 152 15.07 9.14 -41.55
N GLY A 153 14.45 10.31 -41.53
CA GLY A 153 13.91 10.92 -40.29
C GLY A 153 12.97 9.98 -39.51
N GLY A 154 12.26 9.09 -40.21
CA GLY A 154 11.43 8.06 -39.57
C GLY A 154 12.23 7.03 -38.79
N ARG A 155 13.37 6.56 -39.31
CA ARG A 155 14.28 5.62 -38.64
C ARG A 155 14.95 6.27 -37.45
N ILE A 156 15.44 7.51 -37.62
CA ILE A 156 16.08 8.30 -36.54
C ILE A 156 15.10 8.50 -35.40
N ALA A 157 13.85 8.92 -35.67
CA ALA A 157 12.85 9.09 -34.64
C ALA A 157 12.50 7.78 -33.91
N SER A 158 12.36 6.67 -34.66
CA SER A 158 12.09 5.36 -34.05
C SER A 158 13.23 4.89 -33.17
N ALA A 159 14.47 5.01 -33.62
CA ALA A 159 15.66 4.68 -32.80
C ALA A 159 15.74 5.57 -31.54
N ALA A 160 15.51 6.87 -31.66
CA ALA A 160 15.52 7.79 -30.55
C ALA A 160 14.46 7.43 -29.49
N VAL A 161 13.23 7.09 -29.90
CA VAL A 161 12.16 6.63 -29.01
C VAL A 161 12.54 5.36 -28.28
N LEU A 162 13.10 4.37 -28.98
CA LEU A 162 13.51 3.09 -28.36
C LEU A 162 14.64 3.30 -27.34
N VAL A 163 15.69 4.04 -27.72
CA VAL A 163 16.81 4.34 -26.83
C VAL A 163 16.33 5.12 -25.61
N TRP A 164 15.53 6.14 -25.80
CA TRP A 164 15.00 6.94 -24.71
C TRP A 164 14.12 6.11 -23.77
N THR A 165 13.22 5.30 -24.31
CA THR A 165 12.38 4.40 -23.52
C THR A 165 13.22 3.45 -22.67
N LEU A 166 14.26 2.85 -23.26
CA LEU A 166 15.19 1.98 -22.53
C LEU A 166 15.90 2.71 -21.38
N LEU A 167 16.38 3.93 -21.61
CA LEU A 167 17.04 4.75 -20.59
C LEU A 167 16.08 5.08 -19.43
N VAL A 168 14.86 5.48 -19.75
CA VAL A 168 13.82 5.81 -18.76
C VAL A 168 13.40 4.58 -17.95
N LEU A 169 13.22 3.43 -18.60
CA LEU A 169 12.90 2.17 -17.90
C LEU A 169 14.05 1.69 -17.02
N THR A 170 15.30 1.80 -17.51
CA THR A 170 16.48 1.45 -16.71
C THR A 170 16.58 2.34 -15.47
N TYR A 171 16.43 3.66 -15.64
CA TYR A 171 16.38 4.60 -14.52
C TYR A 171 15.21 4.28 -13.57
N GLY A 172 14.01 4.03 -14.11
CA GLY A 172 12.82 3.72 -13.33
C GLY A 172 12.97 2.43 -12.52
N SER A 173 13.57 1.38 -13.09
CA SER A 173 13.89 0.13 -12.38
C SER A 173 14.90 0.36 -11.27
N TRP A 174 15.98 1.08 -11.57
CA TRP A 174 16.97 1.43 -10.56
C TRP A 174 16.33 2.19 -9.40
N ARG A 175 15.46 3.18 -9.67
CA ARG A 175 14.75 3.94 -8.63
C ARG A 175 13.79 3.07 -7.81
N ALA A 176 13.11 2.10 -8.43
CA ALA A 176 12.17 1.20 -7.77
C ALA A 176 12.88 0.21 -6.82
N LEU A 177 14.08 -0.25 -7.19
CA LEU A 177 14.80 -1.31 -6.47
C LEU A 177 15.91 -0.79 -5.54
N ALA A 178 16.35 0.45 -5.71
CA ALA A 178 17.37 1.10 -4.88
C ALA A 178 16.88 1.29 -3.43
N ARG A 179 17.77 1.81 -2.59
CA ARG A 179 17.41 2.20 -1.22
C ARG A 179 16.29 3.24 -1.25
N THR A 180 15.21 3.00 -0.51
CA THR A 180 14.10 3.94 -0.40
C THR A 180 14.55 5.20 0.35
N PRO A 181 14.44 6.40 -0.23
CA PRO A 181 14.79 7.64 0.45
C PRO A 181 13.93 7.87 1.69
N ILE A 182 14.51 8.41 2.75
CA ILE A 182 13.79 8.96 3.88
C ILE A 182 13.40 10.38 3.50
N ARG A 183 12.12 10.73 3.70
CA ARG A 183 11.60 12.08 3.50
C ARG A 183 11.05 12.61 4.80
N GLU A 184 11.70 13.65 5.32
CA GLU A 184 11.26 14.32 6.54
C GLU A 184 10.32 15.49 6.21
N THR A 185 9.27 15.65 7.02
CA THR A 185 8.25 16.72 6.85
C THR A 185 7.75 17.15 8.23
N ASP A 186 7.82 18.44 8.53
CA ASP A 186 7.18 19.02 9.70
C ASP A 186 5.69 19.27 9.41
N ILE A 187 4.82 18.92 10.35
CA ILE A 187 3.37 19.09 10.24
C ILE A 187 2.87 19.86 11.45
N HIS A 188 2.39 21.06 11.21
CA HIS A 188 1.85 21.93 12.26
C HIS A 188 0.39 21.58 12.55
N ILE A 189 0.11 21.19 13.80
CA ILE A 189 -1.25 20.93 14.29
C ILE A 189 -1.56 21.95 15.38
N PRO A 190 -2.45 22.93 15.13
CA PRO A 190 -2.71 24.03 16.07
C PRO A 190 -3.16 23.60 17.46
N ARG A 191 -3.85 22.44 17.55
CA ARG A 191 -4.39 21.87 18.79
C ARG A 191 -3.45 20.89 19.48
N LEU A 192 -2.25 20.65 18.94
CA LEU A 192 -1.29 19.73 19.52
C LEU A 192 -0.80 20.26 20.87
N HIS A 193 -0.89 19.42 21.89
CA HIS A 193 -0.33 19.77 23.21
C HIS A 193 1.20 19.95 23.12
N ARG A 194 1.76 20.90 23.85
CA ARG A 194 3.21 21.20 23.84
C ARG A 194 4.10 19.98 24.15
N ASP A 195 3.64 19.06 24.98
CA ASP A 195 4.41 17.85 25.32
C ASP A 195 4.52 16.89 24.13
N LEU A 196 3.68 17.06 23.10
CA LEU A 196 3.74 16.31 21.85
C LEU A 196 4.52 17.04 20.75
N ASP A 197 5.01 18.27 21.01
CA ASP A 197 5.87 18.96 20.05
C ASP A 197 7.13 18.14 19.78
N GLY A 198 7.49 18.01 18.50
CA GLY A 198 8.59 17.17 18.06
C GLY A 198 8.27 15.66 18.02
N LEU A 199 7.01 15.23 18.23
CA LEU A 199 6.62 13.81 18.07
C LEU A 199 6.92 13.33 16.64
N ARG A 200 7.71 12.25 16.53
CA ARG A 200 8.15 11.70 15.25
C ARG A 200 7.40 10.43 14.88
N ILE A 201 6.83 10.43 13.69
CA ILE A 201 6.03 9.33 13.15
C ILE A 201 6.72 8.81 11.88
N VAL A 202 7.04 7.52 11.84
CA VAL A 202 7.47 6.86 10.60
C VAL A 202 6.25 6.27 9.91
N GLN A 203 6.01 6.68 8.68
CA GLN A 203 5.03 6.04 7.81
C GLN A 203 5.72 5.15 6.78
N VAL A 204 5.41 3.87 6.82
CA VAL A 204 5.65 2.86 5.79
C VAL A 204 4.30 2.51 5.18
N THR A 205 4.21 2.38 3.88
CA THR A 205 2.96 2.06 3.19
C THR A 205 3.27 1.48 1.82
N ASP A 206 2.31 0.78 1.23
CA ASP A 206 2.42 0.32 -0.16
C ASP A 206 3.72 -0.46 -0.39
N THR A 207 4.00 -1.42 0.50
CA THR A 207 5.19 -2.25 0.38
C THR A 207 5.07 -3.27 -0.73
N HIS A 208 3.83 -3.70 -1.08
CA HIS A 208 3.52 -4.63 -2.16
C HIS A 208 4.50 -5.79 -2.22
N LEU A 209 4.65 -6.48 -1.08
CA LEU A 209 5.49 -7.66 -1.01
C LEU A 209 5.10 -8.64 -2.10
N SER A 210 6.05 -8.96 -2.96
CA SER A 210 5.83 -9.70 -4.19
C SER A 210 6.99 -10.65 -4.46
N ARG A 211 7.01 -11.27 -5.63
CA ARG A 211 8.17 -12.06 -6.07
C ARG A 211 9.45 -11.20 -6.15
N ILE A 212 9.34 -9.93 -6.51
CA ILE A 212 10.48 -9.01 -6.68
C ILE A 212 10.83 -8.36 -5.33
N LEU A 213 9.81 -7.83 -4.62
CA LEU A 213 9.96 -7.22 -3.30
C LEU A 213 9.79 -8.30 -2.22
N GLY A 214 10.79 -9.17 -2.10
CA GLY A 214 10.77 -10.31 -1.20
C GLY A 214 11.50 -10.06 0.14
N THR A 215 11.80 -11.14 0.85
CA THR A 215 12.36 -11.14 2.21
C THR A 215 13.62 -10.27 2.34
N ARG A 216 14.58 -10.37 1.39
CA ARG A 216 15.82 -9.58 1.45
C ARG A 216 15.56 -8.08 1.35
N TRP A 217 14.60 -7.71 0.49
CA TRP A 217 14.20 -6.31 0.32
C TRP A 217 13.55 -5.79 1.60
N MET A 218 12.57 -6.53 2.15
CA MET A 218 11.86 -6.11 3.38
C MET A 218 12.80 -6.04 4.58
N ALA A 219 13.69 -7.02 4.76
CA ALA A 219 14.71 -6.98 5.81
C ALA A 219 15.61 -5.73 5.71
N ALA A 220 15.95 -5.29 4.49
CA ALA A 220 16.71 -4.05 4.29
C ALA A 220 15.88 -2.80 4.67
N ARG A 221 14.57 -2.81 4.41
CA ARG A 221 13.66 -1.72 4.85
C ARG A 221 13.54 -1.68 6.36
N VAL A 222 13.33 -2.82 7.00
CA VAL A 222 13.27 -2.92 8.47
C VAL A 222 14.56 -2.41 9.13
N ARG A 223 15.73 -2.80 8.60
CA ARG A 223 17.00 -2.23 9.10
C ARG A 223 17.07 -0.71 8.93
N GLN A 224 16.55 -0.19 7.82
CA GLN A 224 16.54 1.25 7.56
C GLN A 224 15.64 2.00 8.54
N ILE A 225 14.41 1.52 8.76
CA ILE A 225 13.45 2.17 9.65
C ILE A 225 13.85 2.02 11.13
N ASN A 226 14.48 0.90 11.51
CA ASN A 226 15.04 0.73 12.86
C ASN A 226 16.23 1.66 13.17
N GLY A 227 16.80 2.28 12.15
CA GLY A 227 17.82 3.33 12.30
C GLY A 227 17.22 4.74 12.44
N ILE A 228 15.90 4.87 12.38
CA ILE A 228 15.20 6.15 12.58
C ILE A 228 14.76 6.23 14.03
N ASP A 229 15.15 7.30 14.72
CA ASP A 229 14.64 7.61 16.05
C ASP A 229 13.24 8.20 15.88
N ALA A 230 12.20 7.42 16.22
CA ALA A 230 10.80 7.83 16.09
C ALA A 230 9.94 7.19 17.20
N ASP A 231 8.91 7.92 17.59
CA ASP A 231 7.99 7.55 18.67
C ASP A 231 6.94 6.54 18.19
N ILE A 232 6.47 6.71 16.95
CA ILE A 232 5.34 5.97 16.38
C ILE A 232 5.71 5.44 15.00
N TYR A 233 5.30 4.20 14.70
CA TYR A 233 5.45 3.58 13.39
C TYR A 233 4.07 3.19 12.85
N CYS A 234 3.75 3.60 11.63
CA CYS A 234 2.50 3.30 10.96
C CYS A 234 2.75 2.55 9.66
N HIS A 235 2.06 1.43 9.44
CA HIS A 235 1.92 0.81 8.13
C HIS A 235 0.51 1.08 7.62
N THR A 236 0.37 1.95 6.64
CA THR A 236 -0.93 2.45 6.18
C THR A 236 -1.50 1.69 4.98
N GLY A 237 -1.36 0.35 4.98
CA GLY A 237 -1.99 -0.55 4.03
C GLY A 237 -1.13 -0.94 2.83
N ASP A 238 -1.68 -1.81 1.99
CA ASP A 238 -1.06 -2.42 0.81
C ASP A 238 0.29 -3.09 1.13
N LEU A 239 0.21 -4.04 2.07
CA LEU A 239 1.36 -4.80 2.56
C LEU A 239 1.90 -5.75 1.50
N ALA A 240 1.01 -6.51 0.81
CA ALA A 240 1.44 -7.62 -0.02
C ALA A 240 0.50 -7.92 -1.19
N ASP A 241 1.10 -8.41 -2.29
CA ASP A 241 0.40 -8.83 -3.50
C ASP A 241 0.34 -10.35 -3.65
N GLY A 242 -0.83 -10.85 -4.06
CA GLY A 242 -1.03 -12.26 -4.41
C GLY A 242 -1.25 -13.17 -3.20
N ASP A 243 -0.75 -14.40 -3.26
CA ASP A 243 -1.01 -15.42 -2.22
C ASP A 243 -0.31 -15.06 -0.90
N PRO A 244 -1.05 -14.86 0.21
CA PRO A 244 -0.49 -14.49 1.50
C PRO A 244 0.58 -15.46 1.99
N LYS A 245 0.41 -16.77 1.75
CA LYS A 245 1.37 -17.80 2.20
C LYS A 245 2.74 -17.65 1.54
N LEU A 246 2.77 -17.19 0.28
CA LEU A 246 4.02 -16.93 -0.44
C LEU A 246 4.70 -15.64 0.04
N ARG A 247 3.93 -14.71 0.61
CA ARG A 247 4.42 -13.39 1.07
C ARG A 247 4.77 -13.36 2.55
N LEU A 248 4.22 -14.28 3.33
CA LEU A 248 4.45 -14.38 4.78
C LEU A 248 5.93 -14.30 5.19
N PRO A 249 6.90 -15.01 4.54
CA PRO A 249 8.30 -14.93 4.94
C PRO A 249 8.90 -13.51 4.79
N ALA A 250 8.39 -12.71 3.85
CA ALA A 250 8.80 -11.33 3.69
C ALA A 250 8.10 -10.42 4.71
N ALA A 251 6.80 -10.58 4.92
CA ALA A 251 6.03 -9.82 5.90
C ALA A 251 6.52 -10.05 7.34
N LYS A 252 6.96 -11.27 7.67
CA LYS A 252 7.51 -11.61 8.99
C LYS A 252 8.69 -10.74 9.41
N GLN A 253 9.42 -10.13 8.46
CA GLN A 253 10.50 -9.19 8.79
C GLN A 253 9.98 -7.97 9.56
N LEU A 254 8.67 -7.63 9.46
CA LEU A 254 8.06 -6.53 10.20
C LEU A 254 7.97 -6.79 11.71
N ALA A 255 8.08 -8.06 12.14
CA ALA A 255 8.19 -8.39 13.56
C ALA A 255 9.47 -7.80 14.20
N ASP A 256 10.52 -7.60 13.39
CA ASP A 256 11.80 -7.06 13.85
C ASP A 256 11.82 -5.52 13.93
N VAL A 257 10.70 -4.83 13.66
CA VAL A 257 10.59 -3.38 13.85
C VAL A 257 10.59 -3.06 15.34
N ARG A 258 11.60 -2.28 15.75
CA ARG A 258 11.88 -1.94 17.14
C ARG A 258 11.15 -0.66 17.53
N ALA A 259 9.88 -0.79 17.87
CA ALA A 259 9.06 0.33 18.35
C ALA A 259 8.00 -0.19 19.32
N GLU A 260 7.66 0.60 20.30
CA GLU A 260 6.58 0.30 21.24
C GLU A 260 5.20 0.55 20.61
N HIS A 261 5.11 1.64 19.85
CA HIS A 261 3.86 2.07 19.20
C HIS A 261 3.93 1.79 17.70
N LYS A 262 3.36 0.64 17.29
CA LYS A 262 3.29 0.19 15.89
C LYS A 262 1.85 -0.03 15.50
N TYR A 263 1.38 0.65 14.46
CA TYR A 263 -0.01 0.61 14.00
C TYR A 263 -0.10 0.14 12.55
N PHE A 264 -1.09 -0.70 12.27
CA PHE A 264 -1.39 -1.22 10.95
C PHE A 264 -2.85 -0.97 10.61
N ILE A 265 -3.13 -0.62 9.36
CA ILE A 265 -4.46 -0.62 8.74
C ILE A 265 -4.42 -1.36 7.41
N THR A 266 -5.58 -1.80 6.93
CA THR A 266 -5.71 -2.41 5.60
C THR A 266 -5.66 -1.36 4.49
N GLY A 267 -5.04 -1.72 3.35
CA GLY A 267 -5.30 -1.12 2.04
C GLY A 267 -6.23 -2.00 1.19
N ASN A 268 -6.39 -1.67 -0.08
CA ASN A 268 -7.23 -2.45 -0.98
C ASN A 268 -6.62 -3.81 -1.34
N HIS A 269 -5.30 -3.95 -1.32
CA HIS A 269 -4.61 -5.21 -1.64
C HIS A 269 -4.78 -6.29 -0.59
N GLU A 270 -4.99 -5.92 0.67
CA GLU A 270 -5.39 -6.88 1.69
C GLU A 270 -6.73 -7.51 1.34
N TYR A 271 -7.70 -6.75 0.83
CA TYR A 271 -9.00 -7.27 0.39
C TYR A 271 -8.94 -8.07 -0.92
N PHE A 272 -7.94 -7.85 -1.76
CA PHE A 272 -7.72 -8.68 -2.96
C PHE A 272 -7.06 -10.02 -2.64
N SER A 273 -6.46 -10.15 -1.47
CA SER A 273 -5.81 -11.38 -1.01
C SER A 273 -6.56 -12.04 0.16
N ASP A 274 -6.35 -11.57 1.37
CA ASP A 274 -7.02 -12.03 2.60
C ASP A 274 -6.80 -10.98 3.72
N ALA A 275 -7.76 -10.06 3.87
CA ALA A 275 -7.64 -8.96 4.83
C ALA A 275 -7.65 -9.44 6.29
N VAL A 276 -8.43 -10.47 6.59
CA VAL A 276 -8.50 -11.05 7.94
C VAL A 276 -7.16 -11.67 8.32
N TYR A 277 -6.62 -12.51 7.42
CA TYR A 277 -5.31 -13.12 7.62
C TYR A 277 -4.20 -12.10 7.86
N TRP A 278 -4.15 -11.03 7.05
CA TRP A 278 -3.12 -10.01 7.22
C TRP A 278 -3.27 -9.21 8.51
N GLY A 279 -4.50 -8.92 8.95
CA GLY A 279 -4.77 -8.31 10.25
C GLY A 279 -4.27 -9.17 11.41
N GLU A 280 -4.55 -10.47 11.37
CA GLU A 280 -4.08 -11.44 12.37
C GLU A 280 -2.55 -11.55 12.37
N GLN A 281 -1.93 -11.69 11.19
CA GLN A 281 -0.48 -11.80 11.08
C GLN A 281 0.25 -10.54 11.57
N MET A 282 -0.25 -9.35 11.23
CA MET A 282 0.36 -8.10 11.70
C MET A 282 0.23 -7.96 13.22
N THR A 283 -0.89 -8.42 13.80
CA THR A 283 -1.05 -8.48 15.25
C THR A 283 -0.06 -9.46 15.88
N GLU A 284 0.16 -10.63 15.29
CA GLU A 284 1.16 -11.60 15.72
C GLU A 284 2.59 -11.04 15.65
N PHE A 285 2.88 -10.17 14.66
CA PHE A 285 4.16 -9.46 14.54
C PHE A 285 4.29 -8.27 15.50
N GLY A 286 3.33 -8.09 16.39
CA GLY A 286 3.34 -7.04 17.43
C GLY A 286 2.90 -5.66 16.92
N TRP A 287 2.18 -5.59 15.79
CA TRP A 287 1.53 -4.37 15.32
C TRP A 287 0.09 -4.31 15.85
N ARG A 288 -0.35 -3.13 16.24
CA ARG A 288 -1.74 -2.88 16.64
C ARG A 288 -2.57 -2.69 15.39
N PHE A 289 -3.40 -3.66 15.06
CA PHE A 289 -4.31 -3.59 13.91
C PHE A 289 -5.51 -2.71 14.26
N LEU A 290 -5.61 -1.55 13.62
CA LEU A 290 -6.71 -0.61 13.82
C LEU A 290 -7.79 -0.86 12.77
N HIS A 291 -8.77 -1.70 13.12
CA HIS A 291 -9.93 -2.04 12.31
C HIS A 291 -11.14 -1.23 12.79
N ASN A 292 -11.34 -0.02 12.23
CA ASN A 292 -12.38 0.93 12.64
C ASN A 292 -12.36 1.24 14.14
N THR A 293 -11.18 1.47 14.68
CA THR A 293 -10.96 1.73 16.11
C THR A 293 -9.87 2.76 16.32
N HIS A 294 -9.64 3.15 17.56
CA HIS A 294 -8.57 4.08 17.93
C HIS A 294 -7.83 3.62 19.18
N GLU A 295 -6.66 4.22 19.38
CA GLU A 295 -5.90 4.21 20.63
C GLU A 295 -5.51 5.63 21.03
N VAL A 296 -5.23 5.84 22.29
CA VAL A 296 -4.72 7.11 22.82
C VAL A 296 -3.22 6.98 23.06
N TYR A 297 -2.44 7.74 22.31
CA TYR A 297 -1.02 7.93 22.59
C TYR A 297 -0.86 9.06 23.61
N GLN A 298 -0.02 8.84 24.63
CA GLN A 298 0.24 9.84 25.67
C GLN A 298 1.73 10.06 25.86
N ARG A 299 2.14 11.34 25.94
CA ARG A 299 3.48 11.77 26.35
C ARG A 299 3.34 12.97 27.28
N GLY A 300 3.76 12.82 28.54
CA GLY A 300 3.49 13.79 29.58
C GLY A 300 1.98 13.99 29.79
N GLU A 301 1.52 15.23 29.74
CA GLU A 301 0.10 15.58 29.78
C GLU A 301 -0.56 15.58 28.37
N GLY A 302 0.26 15.53 27.32
CA GLY A 302 -0.22 15.52 25.94
C GLY A 302 -0.83 14.19 25.54
N ARG A 303 -2.01 14.24 24.93
CA ARG A 303 -2.74 13.08 24.40
C ARG A 303 -3.03 13.29 22.90
N LEU A 304 -2.86 12.23 22.12
CA LEU A 304 -3.15 12.19 20.68
C LEU A 304 -3.99 10.96 20.39
N ILE A 305 -5.11 11.13 19.72
CA ILE A 305 -5.91 10.01 19.24
C ILE A 305 -5.27 9.47 17.97
N ILE A 306 -4.99 8.17 17.93
CA ILE A 306 -4.52 7.46 16.73
C ILE A 306 -5.67 6.55 16.30
N ALA A 307 -6.43 6.98 15.30
CA ALA A 307 -7.55 6.23 14.74
C ALA A 307 -7.12 5.53 13.45
N GLY A 308 -7.69 4.36 13.20
CA GLY A 308 -7.51 3.64 11.95
C GLY A 308 -8.83 3.11 11.41
N ILE A 309 -9.02 3.23 10.11
CA ILE A 309 -10.20 2.72 9.41
C ILE A 309 -9.81 1.82 8.26
N ASP A 310 -10.73 0.94 7.92
CA ASP A 310 -10.59 0.04 6.78
C ASP A 310 -10.53 0.77 5.45
N ASP A 311 -9.96 0.10 4.45
CA ASP A 311 -10.05 0.56 3.08
C ASP A 311 -11.49 0.47 2.54
N PRO A 312 -11.91 1.40 1.65
CA PRO A 312 -13.23 1.38 1.01
C PRO A 312 -13.58 0.06 0.30
N THR A 313 -12.58 -0.69 -0.19
CA THR A 313 -12.75 -2.00 -0.84
C THR A 313 -13.41 -3.02 0.10
N GLY A 314 -13.23 -2.87 1.41
CA GLY A 314 -13.85 -3.71 2.42
C GLY A 314 -15.38 -3.76 2.33
N ARG A 315 -16.04 -2.65 1.91
CA ARG A 315 -17.51 -2.62 1.73
C ARG A 315 -18.03 -3.62 0.69
N SER A 316 -17.23 -3.91 -0.33
CA SER A 316 -17.58 -4.83 -1.42
C SER A 316 -16.90 -6.20 -1.30
N SER A 317 -16.14 -6.43 -0.25
CA SER A 317 -15.38 -7.68 -0.05
C SER A 317 -16.25 -8.89 0.31
N GLY A 318 -17.47 -8.65 0.83
CA GLY A 318 -18.32 -9.71 1.38
C GLY A 318 -17.90 -10.20 2.78
N ILE A 319 -16.92 -9.52 3.41
CA ILE A 319 -16.47 -9.83 4.77
C ILE A 319 -17.31 -8.98 5.74
N ASP A 320 -18.05 -9.65 6.62
CA ASP A 320 -18.90 -8.98 7.59
C ASP A 320 -18.10 -8.06 8.50
N GLY A 321 -18.61 -6.85 8.74
CA GLY A 321 -17.97 -5.87 9.60
C GLY A 321 -16.82 -5.09 8.95
N HIS A 322 -16.44 -5.40 7.69
CA HIS A 322 -15.39 -4.67 6.98
C HIS A 322 -15.91 -3.49 6.15
N GLY A 323 -15.02 -2.54 5.90
CA GLY A 323 -15.26 -1.25 5.26
C GLY A 323 -15.13 -0.08 6.22
N PRO A 324 -14.83 1.13 5.73
CA PRO A 324 -14.51 2.27 6.59
C PRO A 324 -15.73 2.74 7.38
N ARG A 325 -15.55 2.89 8.69
CA ARG A 325 -16.53 3.39 9.67
C ARG A 325 -15.84 4.37 10.61
N LEU A 326 -15.61 5.59 10.12
CA LEU A 326 -14.87 6.61 10.87
C LEU A 326 -15.61 7.06 12.13
N ALA A 327 -16.93 7.15 12.09
CA ALA A 327 -17.74 7.46 13.25
C ALA A 327 -17.58 6.43 14.39
N ASP A 328 -17.49 5.13 14.04
CA ASP A 328 -17.23 4.06 15.01
C ASP A 328 -15.81 4.17 15.57
N ALA A 329 -14.84 4.41 14.69
CA ALA A 329 -13.44 4.58 15.09
C ALA A 329 -13.24 5.77 16.06
N LEU A 330 -14.06 6.80 15.97
CA LEU A 330 -14.00 7.98 16.83
C LEU A 330 -15.04 7.96 17.97
N SER A 331 -15.76 6.86 18.15
CA SER A 331 -16.76 6.75 19.22
C SER A 331 -16.10 6.83 20.60
N GLY A 332 -16.62 7.73 21.47
CA GLY A 332 -16.10 7.93 22.82
C GLY A 332 -14.80 8.75 22.91
N VAL A 333 -14.31 9.26 21.78
CA VAL A 333 -13.13 10.15 21.75
C VAL A 333 -13.50 11.52 22.34
N ASP A 334 -12.62 12.06 23.18
CA ASP A 334 -12.69 13.43 23.64
C ASP A 334 -12.50 14.39 22.44
N PRO A 335 -13.48 15.23 22.09
CA PRO A 335 -13.43 16.10 20.91
C PRO A 335 -12.36 17.18 20.99
N ASP A 336 -11.83 17.45 22.18
CA ASP A 336 -10.77 18.44 22.40
C ASP A 336 -9.38 17.88 22.08
N LEU A 337 -9.23 16.56 21.93
CA LEU A 337 -7.95 15.96 21.56
C LEU A 337 -7.70 16.03 20.05
N PRO A 338 -6.42 16.22 19.65
CA PRO A 338 -6.04 16.11 18.25
C PRO A 338 -6.16 14.65 17.76
N VAL A 339 -6.56 14.47 16.50
CA VAL A 339 -6.77 13.18 15.86
C VAL A 339 -5.82 12.97 14.70
N LEU A 340 -5.00 11.93 14.79
CA LEU A 340 -4.25 11.33 13.69
C LEU A 340 -5.05 10.15 13.13
N LEU A 341 -5.49 10.24 11.89
CA LEU A 341 -6.22 9.18 11.20
C LEU A 341 -5.29 8.43 10.25
N LEU A 342 -5.24 7.11 10.37
CA LEU A 342 -4.69 6.21 9.38
C LEU A 342 -5.82 5.76 8.45
N ALA A 343 -5.76 6.16 7.17
CA ALA A 343 -6.74 5.79 6.15
C ALA A 343 -6.04 5.70 4.79
N HIS A 344 -6.07 4.51 4.19
CA HIS A 344 -5.21 4.15 3.08
C HIS A 344 -5.38 5.05 1.85
N GLN A 345 -6.64 5.31 1.42
CA GLN A 345 -6.90 6.08 0.20
C GLN A 345 -7.12 7.57 0.46
N PRO A 346 -6.45 8.46 -0.27
CA PRO A 346 -6.59 9.92 -0.09
C PRO A 346 -8.02 10.45 -0.24
N LYS A 347 -8.86 9.81 -1.05
CA LYS A 347 -10.27 10.21 -1.22
C LYS A 347 -11.11 10.13 0.07
N GLN A 348 -10.65 9.40 1.09
CA GLN A 348 -11.27 9.35 2.41
C GLN A 348 -11.09 10.66 3.20
N SER A 349 -10.26 11.60 2.71
CA SER A 349 -10.03 12.89 3.36
C SER A 349 -11.26 13.80 3.46
N ALA A 350 -12.25 13.60 2.60
CA ALA A 350 -13.52 14.31 2.71
C ALA A 350 -14.29 13.90 3.97
N ASP A 351 -14.29 12.59 4.26
CA ASP A 351 -14.89 12.04 5.47
C ASP A 351 -14.09 12.43 6.72
N ALA A 352 -12.75 12.38 6.64
CA ALA A 352 -11.87 12.88 7.70
C ALA A 352 -12.16 14.35 8.06
N ALA A 353 -12.36 15.19 7.05
CA ALA A 353 -12.68 16.61 7.23
C ALA A 353 -14.07 16.82 7.87
N ALA A 354 -15.07 16.02 7.48
CA ALA A 354 -16.40 16.05 8.07
C ALA A 354 -16.42 15.66 9.57
N HIS A 355 -15.48 14.78 9.97
CA HIS A 355 -15.31 14.34 11.37
C HIS A 355 -14.22 15.14 12.11
N GLN A 356 -13.76 16.26 11.57
CA GLN A 356 -12.83 17.18 12.23
C GLN A 356 -11.48 16.52 12.61
N VAL A 357 -11.00 15.57 11.83
CA VAL A 357 -9.66 14.98 11.96
C VAL A 357 -8.60 16.05 11.71
N ASP A 358 -7.52 16.07 12.49
CA ASP A 358 -6.46 17.06 12.35
C ASP A 358 -5.46 16.66 11.24
N LEU A 359 -5.07 15.37 11.20
CA LEU A 359 -4.14 14.84 10.19
C LEU A 359 -4.57 13.45 9.72
N GLN A 360 -4.67 13.24 8.41
CA GLN A 360 -4.78 11.92 7.80
C GLN A 360 -3.44 11.48 7.21
N LEU A 361 -3.03 10.23 7.44
CA LEU A 361 -1.94 9.57 6.72
C LEU A 361 -2.51 8.60 5.70
N ALA A 362 -2.12 8.77 4.44
CA ALA A 362 -2.57 7.95 3.33
C ALA A 362 -1.39 7.45 2.47
N GLY A 363 -1.62 6.38 1.72
CA GLY A 363 -0.75 5.83 0.70
C GLY A 363 -1.46 5.74 -0.65
N HIS A 364 -1.56 4.50 -1.21
CA HIS A 364 -2.35 4.10 -2.37
C HIS A 364 -1.92 4.66 -3.72
N THR A 365 -1.55 5.92 -3.79
CA THR A 365 -1.34 6.64 -5.05
C THR A 365 -0.02 6.33 -5.73
N HIS A 366 0.97 5.84 -4.97
CA HIS A 366 2.37 5.70 -5.41
C HIS A 366 2.97 6.98 -6.04
N GLY A 367 2.38 8.16 -5.79
CA GLY A 367 2.74 9.39 -6.50
C GLY A 367 2.46 9.32 -8.00
N GLY A 368 1.61 8.41 -8.44
CA GLY A 368 1.34 8.07 -9.83
C GLY A 368 2.34 7.10 -10.45
N GLN A 369 3.32 6.61 -9.69
CA GLN A 369 4.33 5.59 -9.98
C GLN A 369 5.13 5.79 -11.28
N MET A 370 4.47 5.92 -12.44
CA MET A 370 5.08 6.11 -13.77
C MET A 370 4.44 7.30 -14.48
N TRP A 371 5.25 8.35 -14.74
CA TRP A 371 4.77 9.48 -15.54
C TRP A 371 4.27 9.00 -16.92
N PRO A 372 3.13 9.51 -17.44
CA PRO A 372 2.26 10.56 -16.91
C PRO A 372 1.03 10.04 -16.12
N PHE A 373 1.03 8.81 -15.63
CA PHE A 373 -0.11 8.17 -14.98
C PHE A 373 -0.64 8.95 -13.74
N HIS A 374 0.19 9.80 -13.13
CA HIS A 374 -0.21 10.66 -12.01
C HIS A 374 -1.40 11.59 -12.31
N HIS A 375 -1.66 11.92 -13.58
CA HIS A 375 -2.84 12.70 -13.96
C HIS A 375 -4.13 11.90 -13.76
N ILE A 376 -4.13 10.61 -14.09
CA ILE A 376 -5.27 9.70 -13.89
C ILE A 376 -5.48 9.50 -12.38
N VAL A 377 -4.40 9.24 -11.63
CA VAL A 377 -4.46 9.09 -10.17
C VAL A 377 -5.04 10.34 -9.51
N ARG A 378 -4.64 11.54 -9.97
CA ARG A 378 -5.18 12.80 -9.44
C ARG A 378 -6.68 12.96 -9.68
N ALA A 379 -7.18 12.50 -10.81
CA ALA A 379 -8.61 12.56 -11.15
C ALA A 379 -9.45 11.67 -10.21
N ASP A 380 -8.91 10.52 -9.76
CA ASP A 380 -9.61 9.61 -8.84
C ASP A 380 -9.41 10.01 -7.36
N GLN A 381 -8.17 10.33 -6.96
CA GLN A 381 -7.78 10.45 -5.56
C GLN A 381 -7.66 11.90 -5.06
N LYS A 382 -7.75 12.91 -5.95
CA LYS A 382 -7.55 14.36 -5.68
C LYS A 382 -6.11 14.70 -5.25
N TYR A 383 -5.58 14.06 -4.20
CA TYR A 383 -4.22 14.26 -3.70
C TYR A 383 -3.32 13.10 -4.12
N VAL A 384 -2.13 13.42 -4.65
CA VAL A 384 -1.24 12.41 -5.24
C VAL A 384 -0.03 12.12 -4.36
N HIS A 385 0.55 13.12 -3.71
CA HIS A 385 1.66 12.97 -2.78
C HIS A 385 1.92 14.24 -1.98
N GLY A 386 2.57 14.09 -0.80
CA GLY A 386 2.98 15.20 0.05
C GLY A 386 1.89 15.69 0.99
N LEU A 387 2.17 16.80 1.67
CA LEU A 387 1.26 17.44 2.64
C LEU A 387 0.32 18.40 1.94
N HIS A 388 -0.96 18.31 2.24
CA HIS A 388 -2.01 19.20 1.70
C HIS A 388 -3.00 19.59 2.79
N ALA A 389 -3.51 20.82 2.72
CA ALA A 389 -4.69 21.22 3.49
C ALA A 389 -5.95 20.69 2.79
N VAL A 390 -6.81 20.04 3.55
CA VAL A 390 -8.15 19.61 3.08
C VAL A 390 -9.17 20.72 3.35
N ASN A 391 -9.11 21.29 4.56
CA ASN A 391 -9.82 22.49 5.01
C ASN A 391 -8.96 23.26 6.02
N GLU A 392 -9.53 24.20 6.77
CA GLU A 392 -8.80 25.02 7.75
C GLU A 392 -8.22 24.18 8.91
N ARG A 393 -8.83 23.06 9.26
CA ARG A 393 -8.41 22.18 10.36
C ARG A 393 -7.68 20.93 9.86
N THR A 394 -8.25 20.25 8.86
CA THR A 394 -7.81 18.94 8.41
C THR A 394 -6.70 19.04 7.38
N GLN A 395 -5.62 18.34 7.64
CA GLN A 395 -4.51 18.12 6.72
C GLN A 395 -4.44 16.65 6.30
N ILE A 396 -3.86 16.38 5.14
CA ILE A 396 -3.54 15.04 4.68
C ILE A 396 -2.07 14.98 4.23
N TYR A 397 -1.35 13.95 4.69
CA TYR A 397 -0.08 13.56 4.10
C TYR A 397 -0.28 12.29 3.27
N VAL A 398 0.05 12.36 1.99
CA VAL A 398 -0.02 11.24 1.05
C VAL A 398 1.39 10.78 0.72
N SER A 399 1.75 9.58 1.18
CA SER A 399 3.04 8.98 0.86
C SER A 399 3.06 8.46 -0.57
N ARG A 400 4.24 8.51 -1.21
CA ARG A 400 4.48 7.88 -2.51
C ARG A 400 4.65 6.36 -2.43
N GLY A 401 4.53 5.80 -1.23
CA GLY A 401 4.74 4.38 -1.01
C GLY A 401 6.21 3.97 -0.90
N THR A 402 6.48 2.94 -0.13
CA THR A 402 7.83 2.42 0.15
C THR A 402 8.31 1.43 -0.92
N GLY A 403 7.38 0.65 -1.48
CA GLY A 403 7.60 -0.31 -2.56
C GLY A 403 7.16 0.21 -3.94
N PHE A 404 6.62 -0.67 -4.75
CA PHE A 404 5.94 -0.36 -6.02
C PHE A 404 4.84 -1.40 -6.26
N TRP A 405 3.78 -0.98 -6.95
CA TRP A 405 2.69 -1.83 -7.37
C TRP A 405 2.87 -2.29 -8.81
N GLY A 406 2.70 -3.59 -9.09
CA GLY A 406 2.75 -4.15 -10.44
C GLY A 406 4.11 -3.97 -11.13
N PRO A 407 4.24 -3.09 -12.13
CA PRO A 407 5.49 -2.88 -12.88
C PRO A 407 6.63 -2.35 -11.98
N PRO A 408 7.84 -2.95 -12.08
CA PRO A 408 8.98 -2.57 -11.24
C PRO A 408 9.68 -1.28 -11.70
N PHE A 409 8.90 -0.22 -11.88
CA PHE A 409 9.38 1.08 -12.36
C PHE A 409 8.86 2.23 -11.51
N ARG A 410 9.74 3.18 -11.17
CA ARG A 410 9.42 4.45 -10.52
C ARG A 410 9.93 5.60 -11.39
N ILE A 411 9.05 6.14 -12.24
CA ILE A 411 9.38 7.19 -13.23
C ILE A 411 8.65 8.47 -12.85
N GLY A 412 9.40 9.49 -12.40
CA GLY A 412 8.82 10.76 -11.92
C GLY A 412 8.23 10.70 -10.50
N ALA A 413 8.12 9.51 -9.90
CA ALA A 413 7.54 9.28 -8.59
C ALA A 413 8.46 8.35 -7.74
N PRO A 414 9.58 8.85 -7.19
CA PRO A 414 10.48 8.05 -6.37
C PRO A 414 9.75 7.51 -5.14
N PRO A 415 10.06 6.26 -4.69
CA PRO A 415 9.51 5.72 -3.46
C PRO A 415 10.00 6.50 -2.26
N GLU A 416 9.31 6.39 -1.12
CA GLU A 416 9.72 7.04 0.11
C GLU A 416 9.36 6.24 1.37
N THR A 417 10.12 6.46 2.44
CA THR A 417 9.74 6.22 3.81
C THR A 417 9.55 7.60 4.44
N ALA A 418 8.34 7.96 4.84
CA ALA A 418 8.09 9.28 5.40
C ALA A 418 8.41 9.31 6.90
N VAL A 419 9.04 10.40 7.34
CA VAL A 419 9.24 10.76 8.75
C VAL A 419 8.55 12.08 8.99
N LEU A 420 7.48 12.05 9.75
CA LEU A 420 6.62 13.18 10.01
C LEU A 420 6.85 13.67 11.42
N THR A 421 7.24 14.94 11.58
CA THR A 421 7.42 15.55 12.89
C THR A 421 6.24 16.46 13.19
N LEU A 422 5.48 16.13 14.21
CA LEU A 422 4.36 16.97 14.61
C LEU A 422 4.88 18.21 15.37
N ARG A 423 4.32 19.35 15.03
CA ARG A 423 4.65 20.65 15.64
C ARG A 423 3.42 21.28 16.28
N ALA A 424 3.53 21.66 17.54
CA ALA A 424 2.51 22.46 18.21
C ALA A 424 2.53 23.91 17.68
N ALA A 425 1.42 24.63 17.83
CA ALA A 425 1.43 26.07 17.59
C ALA A 425 2.46 26.76 18.49
N ALA A 426 3.17 27.72 17.97
CA ALA A 426 4.03 28.57 18.79
C ALA A 426 3.19 29.20 19.92
N ALA A 427 3.69 29.16 21.15
CA ALA A 427 3.05 29.91 22.24
C ALA A 427 2.92 31.39 21.80
N PRO A 428 1.77 32.04 22.07
CA PRO A 428 1.65 33.46 21.80
C PRO A 428 2.80 34.17 22.50
N ALA A 429 3.54 34.99 21.78
CA ALA A 429 4.59 35.84 22.36
C ALA A 429 3.94 36.75 23.40
N ASN A 430 4.31 36.56 24.68
CA ASN A 430 3.86 37.43 25.77
C ASN A 430 4.41 38.84 25.62
#